data_2ab47a6948b31395ef363e620e403ffe
#
_entry.id   2ab47a6948b31395ef363e620e403ffe
#
_cell.length_a   1.000
_cell.length_b   1.000
_cell.length_c   1.000
_cell.angle_alpha   90.00
_cell.angle_beta   90.00
_cell.angle_gamma   90.00
#
_symmetry.space_group_name_H-M   'P 1'
#
loop_
_entity.id
_entity.type
_entity.pdbx_description
1 polymer ?
#
loop_
_entity_poly.entity_id
_entity_poly.type
_entity_poly.pdbx_seq_one_letter_code
_entity_poly.pdbx_strand_id
1 'polypeptide(L)'
;MKATTKQVLTGAAWLAVLLAMIGGVILWQHQVRKAKPVTAVTVTSTERIPMVLLLDSRLTHQQNQQLTANIQHNSASQTLVTAKASTNGTVVFKGQLLNSDNRPYIQVQLPTGISATKKAQLLKRVLGLAQQHFKFRRFNLVSYGDGGLTATTYVEQTTIALTPQHLVLIATPFNGTGSQNRRRKTTPVAAKNQTAALKKLIAKRKTINPKLQVLIIAEKSAKSKQAIPLQSALAGQSFFKPTVKRYQQHVVRTCRSESGILNSRRIGNIIQSFIN
;
A
#
# COMPACT_ATOMS: atom_id res chain seq x y z
N MET A 1 -52.24 6.88 52.05
CA MET A 1 -52.41 6.21 50.73
C MET A 1 -52.30 7.10 49.48
N LYS A 2 -51.97 8.39 49.57
CA LYS A 2 -51.86 9.28 48.36
C LYS A 2 -50.43 9.40 47.78
N ALA A 3 -49.41 8.88 48.45
CA ALA A 3 -48.02 8.98 47.98
C ALA A 3 -47.64 7.92 46.91
N THR A 4 -48.25 6.74 46.96
CA THR A 4 -47.97 5.62 46.06
C THR A 4 -48.46 5.85 44.63
N THR A 5 -49.59 6.55 44.48
CA THR A 5 -50.16 6.83 43.14
C THR A 5 -49.29 7.82 42.33
N LYS A 6 -48.70 8.84 43.01
CA LYS A 6 -47.77 9.78 42.34
C LYS A 6 -46.47 9.11 41.87
N GLN A 7 -45.94 8.17 42.64
CA GLN A 7 -44.73 7.45 42.30
C GLN A 7 -44.96 6.50 41.13
N VAL A 8 -46.11 5.85 41.06
CA VAL A 8 -46.47 4.99 39.93
C VAL A 8 -46.70 5.80 38.64
N LEU A 9 -47.33 6.99 38.75
CA LEU A 9 -47.50 7.87 37.58
C LEU A 9 -46.16 8.42 37.04
N THR A 10 -45.25 8.81 37.95
CA THR A 10 -43.91 9.26 37.53
C THR A 10 -43.10 8.13 36.89
N GLY A 11 -43.17 6.92 37.43
CA GLY A 11 -42.51 5.73 36.82
C GLY A 11 -43.06 5.41 35.46
N ALA A 12 -44.36 5.47 35.26
CA ALA A 12 -45.00 5.23 33.95
C ALA A 12 -44.61 6.32 32.91
N ALA A 13 -44.52 7.59 33.34
CA ALA A 13 -44.06 8.68 32.46
C ALA A 13 -42.62 8.51 32.00
N TRP A 14 -41.70 8.12 32.91
CA TRP A 14 -40.31 7.83 32.52
C TRP A 14 -40.17 6.63 31.60
N LEU A 15 -40.98 5.57 31.78
CA LEU A 15 -41.00 4.40 30.91
C LEU A 15 -41.50 4.77 29.52
N ALA A 16 -42.52 5.63 29.42
CA ALA A 16 -43.00 6.13 28.12
C ALA A 16 -41.95 6.96 27.37
N VAL A 17 -41.19 7.81 28.07
CA VAL A 17 -40.09 8.58 27.46
C VAL A 17 -38.97 7.66 26.99
N LEU A 18 -38.63 6.62 27.75
CA LEU A 18 -37.60 5.64 27.38
C LEU A 18 -38.01 4.86 26.13
N LEU A 19 -39.27 4.41 26.05
CA LEU A 19 -39.80 3.72 24.87
C LEU A 19 -39.85 4.64 23.63
N ALA A 20 -40.19 5.92 23.80
CA ALA A 20 -40.17 6.90 22.73
C ALA A 20 -38.75 7.16 22.20
N MET A 21 -37.74 7.24 23.09
CA MET A 21 -36.33 7.36 22.68
C MET A 21 -35.84 6.12 21.93
N ILE A 22 -36.14 4.92 22.43
CA ILE A 22 -35.77 3.66 21.74
C ILE A 22 -36.43 3.58 20.37
N GLY A 23 -37.73 3.89 20.29
CA GLY A 23 -38.47 3.93 19.01
C GLY A 23 -37.89 4.96 18.04
N GLY A 24 -37.52 6.15 18.53
CA GLY A 24 -36.86 7.19 17.74
C GLY A 24 -35.51 6.75 17.16
N VAL A 25 -34.68 6.08 18.00
CA VAL A 25 -33.38 5.56 17.55
C VAL A 25 -33.56 4.44 16.51
N ILE A 26 -34.54 3.55 16.69
CA ILE A 26 -34.82 2.48 15.73
C ILE A 26 -35.31 3.06 14.39
N LEU A 27 -36.23 4.02 14.43
CA LEU A 27 -36.72 4.71 13.22
C LEU A 27 -35.63 5.49 12.52
N TRP A 28 -34.77 6.18 13.28
CA TRP A 28 -33.60 6.87 12.71
C TRP A 28 -32.60 5.91 12.08
N GLN A 29 -32.27 4.80 12.75
CA GLN A 29 -31.44 3.74 12.16
C GLN A 29 -32.05 3.11 10.90
N HIS A 30 -33.38 2.94 10.90
CA HIS A 30 -34.09 2.41 9.74
C HIS A 30 -34.07 3.41 8.55
N GLN A 31 -34.15 4.71 8.81
CA GLN A 31 -34.04 5.74 7.77
C GLN A 31 -32.61 5.88 7.24
N VAL A 32 -31.60 5.82 8.13
CA VAL A 32 -30.19 5.87 7.75
C VAL A 32 -29.76 4.62 6.97
N ARG A 33 -30.37 3.47 7.28
CA ARG A 33 -30.13 2.20 6.54
C ARG A 33 -30.88 2.10 5.21
N LYS A 34 -31.89 2.92 4.97
CA LYS A 34 -32.45 3.12 3.64
C LYS A 34 -31.51 4.01 2.84
N ALA A 35 -30.29 3.53 2.59
CA ALA A 35 -29.46 4.11 1.55
C ALA A 35 -30.33 4.23 0.30
N LYS A 36 -30.59 5.45 -0.18
CA LYS A 36 -31.20 5.67 -1.49
C LYS A 36 -30.43 4.77 -2.45
N PRO A 37 -31.10 3.95 -3.29
CA PRO A 37 -30.39 3.25 -4.33
C PRO A 37 -29.66 4.32 -5.13
N VAL A 38 -28.34 4.34 -4.99
CA VAL A 38 -27.50 5.12 -5.89
C VAL A 38 -27.85 4.54 -7.25
N THR A 39 -28.52 5.31 -8.08
CA THR A 39 -28.76 4.96 -9.47
C THR A 39 -27.43 4.54 -10.00
N ALA A 40 -27.27 3.26 -10.35
CA ALA A 40 -26.03 2.74 -10.88
C ALA A 40 -25.72 3.61 -12.10
N VAL A 41 -24.81 4.56 -11.91
CA VAL A 41 -24.20 5.23 -13.05
C VAL A 41 -23.54 4.10 -13.79
N THR A 42 -24.09 3.75 -14.95
CA THR A 42 -23.50 2.78 -15.87
C THR A 42 -22.16 3.37 -16.26
N VAL A 43 -21.12 3.04 -15.47
CA VAL A 43 -19.75 3.46 -15.77
C VAL A 43 -19.40 2.69 -17.02
N THR A 44 -19.53 3.36 -18.16
CA THR A 44 -18.96 2.92 -19.44
C THR A 44 -17.54 2.46 -19.15
N SER A 45 -17.20 1.24 -19.51
CA SER A 45 -16.04 0.43 -19.20
C SER A 45 -14.75 1.28 -19.01
N THR A 46 -14.58 1.86 -17.83
CA THR A 46 -13.31 2.44 -17.45
C THR A 46 -12.33 1.29 -17.27
N GLU A 47 -11.25 1.33 -18.02
CA GLU A 47 -10.21 0.32 -17.95
C GLU A 47 -9.79 0.09 -16.49
N ARG A 48 -9.76 -1.17 -16.08
CA ARG A 48 -9.33 -1.54 -14.73
C ARG A 48 -7.85 -1.28 -14.56
N ILE A 49 -7.49 -0.51 -13.53
CA ILE A 49 -6.10 -0.19 -13.17
C ILE A 49 -5.84 -0.60 -11.72
N PRO A 50 -5.50 -1.87 -11.46
CA PRO A 50 -5.29 -2.34 -10.10
C PRO A 50 -4.06 -1.73 -9.44
N MET A 51 -4.11 -1.66 -8.11
CA MET A 51 -2.99 -1.38 -7.23
C MET A 51 -2.36 -2.69 -6.78
N VAL A 52 -1.19 -3.02 -7.29
CA VAL A 52 -0.45 -4.21 -6.88
C VAL A 52 0.38 -3.89 -5.65
N LEU A 53 0.21 -4.65 -4.57
CA LEU A 53 0.96 -4.51 -3.33
C LEU A 53 2.01 -5.61 -3.21
N LEU A 54 3.28 -5.22 -3.07
CA LEU A 54 4.39 -6.13 -2.80
C LEU A 54 5.06 -5.73 -1.48
N LEU A 55 4.61 -6.33 -0.39
CA LEU A 55 5.07 -5.99 0.95
C LEU A 55 6.24 -6.89 1.37
N ASP A 56 6.98 -6.44 2.39
CA ASP A 56 8.10 -7.19 2.95
C ASP A 56 7.60 -8.52 3.56
N SER A 57 8.21 -9.62 3.15
CA SER A 57 7.84 -10.96 3.63
C SER A 57 8.13 -11.21 5.11
N ARG A 58 8.87 -10.30 5.77
CA ARG A 58 9.17 -10.35 7.21
C ARG A 58 8.12 -9.66 8.07
N LEU A 59 7.15 -8.96 7.47
CA LEU A 59 6.04 -8.38 8.20
C LEU A 59 5.19 -9.47 8.84
N THR A 60 4.82 -9.27 10.10
CA THR A 60 3.80 -10.12 10.74
C THR A 60 2.46 -9.94 10.01
N HIS A 61 1.55 -10.87 10.22
CA HIS A 61 0.20 -10.77 9.63
C HIS A 61 -0.50 -9.46 10.01
N GLN A 62 -0.42 -9.06 11.28
CA GLN A 62 -0.99 -7.81 11.78
C GLN A 62 -0.34 -6.57 11.14
N GLN A 63 0.99 -6.52 11.03
CA GLN A 63 1.70 -5.42 10.38
C GLN A 63 1.33 -5.31 8.90
N ASN A 64 1.16 -6.44 8.23
CA ASN A 64 0.76 -6.52 6.84
C ASN A 64 -0.66 -5.96 6.65
N GLN A 65 -1.62 -6.39 7.46
CA GLN A 65 -2.99 -5.87 7.45
C GLN A 65 -3.03 -4.36 7.73
N GLN A 66 -2.29 -3.91 8.75
CA GLN A 66 -2.23 -2.49 9.12
C GLN A 66 -1.67 -1.62 8.00
N LEU A 67 -0.57 -2.05 7.37
CA LEU A 67 0.03 -1.32 6.24
C LEU A 67 -0.92 -1.29 5.04
N THR A 68 -1.54 -2.42 4.70
CA THR A 68 -2.52 -2.52 3.63
C THR A 68 -3.69 -1.56 3.87
N ALA A 69 -4.27 -1.56 5.07
CA ALA A 69 -5.36 -0.65 5.43
C ALA A 69 -4.94 0.83 5.34
N ASN A 70 -3.70 1.17 5.73
CA ASN A 70 -3.17 2.52 5.60
C ASN A 70 -2.92 2.95 4.14
N ILE A 71 -2.50 2.02 3.27
CA ILE A 71 -2.37 2.26 1.83
C ILE A 71 -3.74 2.46 1.18
N GLN A 72 -4.75 1.70 1.61
CA GLN A 72 -6.13 1.80 1.13
C GLN A 72 -6.88 3.01 1.71
N HIS A 73 -6.30 3.70 2.69
CA HIS A 73 -6.93 4.87 3.30
C HIS A 73 -7.22 5.95 2.25
N ASN A 74 -8.46 6.43 2.21
CA ASN A 74 -8.97 7.37 1.19
C ASN A 74 -8.93 6.83 -0.26
N SER A 75 -8.84 5.52 -0.44
CA SER A 75 -8.99 4.89 -1.74
C SER A 75 -10.47 4.66 -2.07
N ALA A 76 -10.82 4.80 -3.35
CA ALA A 76 -12.17 4.50 -3.84
C ALA A 76 -12.53 3.01 -3.73
N SER A 77 -11.53 2.11 -3.75
CA SER A 77 -11.72 0.67 -3.64
C SER A 77 -11.16 0.12 -2.33
N GLN A 78 -11.90 -0.81 -1.74
CA GLN A 78 -11.46 -1.63 -0.60
C GLN A 78 -11.31 -3.11 -0.98
N THR A 79 -11.54 -3.47 -2.24
CA THR A 79 -11.41 -4.85 -2.72
C THR A 79 -9.95 -5.29 -2.68
N LEU A 80 -9.69 -6.41 -2.04
CA LEU A 80 -8.35 -6.99 -1.91
C LEU A 80 -8.36 -8.45 -2.37
N VAL A 81 -7.56 -8.74 -3.38
CA VAL A 81 -7.26 -10.09 -3.85
C VAL A 81 -5.82 -10.43 -3.46
N THR A 82 -5.59 -11.64 -2.98
CA THR A 82 -4.25 -12.14 -2.68
C THR A 82 -3.78 -13.06 -3.81
N ALA A 83 -2.60 -12.80 -4.36
CA ALA A 83 -1.88 -13.64 -5.30
C ALA A 83 -0.67 -14.26 -4.61
N LYS A 84 -0.69 -15.56 -4.34
CA LYS A 84 0.42 -16.29 -3.70
C LYS A 84 1.19 -17.10 -4.73
N ALA A 85 2.49 -16.83 -4.84
CA ALA A 85 3.40 -17.63 -5.66
C ALA A 85 4.22 -18.59 -4.79
N SER A 86 4.46 -19.80 -5.28
CA SER A 86 5.38 -20.77 -4.71
C SER A 86 6.73 -20.74 -5.42
N THR A 87 7.73 -21.41 -4.85
CA THR A 87 9.11 -21.47 -5.40
C THR A 87 9.20 -22.13 -6.77
N ASN A 88 8.30 -23.07 -7.08
CA ASN A 88 8.18 -23.72 -8.39
C ASN A 88 7.44 -22.88 -9.43
N GLY A 89 6.91 -21.69 -9.03
CA GLY A 89 6.21 -20.79 -9.93
C GLY A 89 4.69 -21.01 -10.03
N THR A 90 4.10 -21.90 -9.24
CA THR A 90 2.63 -22.00 -9.15
C THR A 90 2.07 -20.74 -8.50
N VAL A 91 1.00 -20.20 -9.07
CA VAL A 91 0.32 -19.00 -8.56
C VAL A 91 -1.13 -19.33 -8.23
N VAL A 92 -1.55 -18.96 -7.02
CA VAL A 92 -2.93 -19.13 -6.54
C VAL A 92 -3.51 -17.77 -6.21
N PHE A 93 -4.69 -17.45 -6.76
CA PHE A 93 -5.45 -16.26 -6.43
C PHE A 93 -6.53 -16.58 -5.39
N LYS A 94 -6.67 -15.72 -4.38
CA LYS A 94 -7.72 -15.80 -3.35
C LYS A 94 -8.43 -14.46 -3.25
N GLY A 95 -9.75 -14.48 -3.16
CA GLY A 95 -10.60 -13.29 -3.14
C GLY A 95 -11.35 -13.12 -4.47
N GLN A 96 -12.28 -12.17 -4.49
CA GLN A 96 -13.10 -11.86 -5.64
C GLN A 96 -12.97 -10.39 -6.00
N LEU A 97 -12.99 -10.08 -7.29
CA LEU A 97 -13.11 -8.72 -7.79
C LEU A 97 -14.55 -8.46 -8.21
N LEU A 98 -15.08 -7.33 -7.77
CA LEU A 98 -16.37 -6.85 -8.26
C LEU A 98 -16.19 -6.31 -9.68
N ASN A 99 -17.18 -6.54 -10.55
CA ASN A 99 -17.14 -6.05 -11.93
C ASN A 99 -17.10 -4.50 -12.01
N SER A 100 -17.71 -3.83 -11.03
CA SER A 100 -17.72 -2.38 -10.90
C SER A 100 -16.43 -1.79 -10.32
N ASP A 101 -15.49 -2.61 -9.83
CA ASP A 101 -14.27 -2.10 -9.21
C ASP A 101 -13.17 -1.89 -10.25
N ASN A 102 -12.86 -0.61 -10.51
CA ASN A 102 -11.87 -0.20 -11.49
C ASN A 102 -10.46 -0.10 -10.91
N ARG A 103 -10.31 -0.04 -9.60
CA ARG A 103 -9.02 0.14 -8.90
C ARG A 103 -8.81 -0.84 -7.75
N PRO A 104 -9.02 -2.16 -7.96
CA PRO A 104 -8.86 -3.15 -6.91
C PRO A 104 -7.41 -3.25 -6.45
N TYR A 105 -7.23 -3.80 -5.26
CA TYR A 105 -5.91 -4.13 -4.74
C TYR A 105 -5.59 -5.59 -4.97
N ILE A 106 -4.37 -5.88 -5.45
CA ILE A 106 -3.83 -7.23 -5.63
C ILE A 106 -2.59 -7.35 -4.77
N GLN A 107 -2.69 -8.04 -3.64
CA GLN A 107 -1.56 -8.28 -2.77
C GLN A 107 -0.76 -9.51 -3.24
N VAL A 108 0.50 -9.30 -3.59
CA VAL A 108 1.40 -10.37 -4.04
C VAL A 108 2.22 -10.89 -2.87
N GLN A 109 2.14 -12.20 -2.63
CA GLN A 109 2.94 -12.91 -1.65
C GLN A 109 3.96 -13.80 -2.39
N LEU A 110 5.24 -13.50 -2.19
CA LEU A 110 6.36 -14.24 -2.76
C LEU A 110 7.04 -15.09 -1.70
N PRO A 111 7.68 -16.21 -2.09
CA PRO A 111 8.41 -17.06 -1.15
C PRO A 111 9.57 -16.31 -0.49
N THR A 112 9.87 -16.68 0.76
CA THR A 112 11.06 -16.24 1.50
C THR A 112 12.29 -17.07 1.09
N GLY A 113 13.49 -16.62 1.49
CA GLY A 113 14.71 -17.42 1.31
C GLY A 113 15.25 -17.50 -0.12
N ILE A 114 14.66 -16.81 -1.10
CA ILE A 114 15.12 -16.77 -2.50
C ILE A 114 15.66 -15.38 -2.87
N SER A 115 16.52 -15.33 -3.89
CA SER A 115 17.15 -14.08 -4.35
C SER A 115 16.14 -13.06 -4.88
N ALA A 116 16.48 -11.77 -4.83
CA ALA A 116 15.65 -10.68 -5.39
C ALA A 116 15.37 -10.91 -6.90
N THR A 117 16.34 -11.42 -7.65
CA THR A 117 16.17 -11.76 -9.08
C THR A 117 15.10 -12.83 -9.28
N LYS A 118 15.13 -13.91 -8.48
CA LYS A 118 14.11 -14.97 -8.54
C LYS A 118 12.73 -14.43 -8.10
N LYS A 119 12.67 -13.60 -7.08
CA LYS A 119 11.43 -12.93 -6.68
C LYS A 119 10.88 -12.05 -7.79
N ALA A 120 11.73 -11.29 -8.50
CA ALA A 120 11.32 -10.45 -9.64
C ALA A 120 10.76 -11.30 -10.80
N GLN A 121 11.35 -12.45 -11.09
CA GLN A 121 10.82 -13.40 -12.09
C GLN A 121 9.44 -13.95 -11.69
N LEU A 122 9.27 -14.33 -10.43
CA LEU A 122 7.98 -14.77 -9.90
C LEU A 122 6.94 -13.64 -9.95
N LEU A 123 7.32 -12.41 -9.59
CA LEU A 123 6.45 -11.24 -9.70
C LEU A 123 5.98 -11.04 -11.15
N LYS A 124 6.89 -11.15 -12.14
CA LYS A 124 6.55 -11.07 -13.56
C LYS A 124 5.51 -12.13 -13.93
N ARG A 125 5.69 -13.37 -13.47
CA ARG A 125 4.74 -14.46 -13.72
C ARG A 125 3.37 -14.18 -13.06
N VAL A 126 3.36 -13.75 -11.80
CA VAL A 126 2.12 -13.37 -11.09
C VAL A 126 1.37 -12.29 -11.86
N LEU A 127 2.06 -11.23 -12.29
CA LEU A 127 1.45 -10.11 -13.00
C LEU A 127 0.90 -10.52 -14.37
N GLY A 128 1.63 -11.35 -15.12
CA GLY A 128 1.13 -11.88 -16.39
C GLY A 128 -0.15 -12.69 -16.23
N LEU A 129 -0.19 -13.58 -15.24
CA LEU A 129 -1.39 -14.36 -14.93
C LEU A 129 -2.54 -13.49 -14.41
N ALA A 130 -2.23 -12.50 -13.56
CA ALA A 130 -3.21 -11.56 -13.04
C ALA A 130 -3.83 -10.69 -14.14
N GLN A 131 -3.04 -10.23 -15.12
CA GLN A 131 -3.55 -9.49 -16.29
C GLN A 131 -4.55 -10.33 -17.10
N GLN A 132 -4.23 -11.61 -17.34
CA GLN A 132 -5.13 -12.52 -18.04
C GLN A 132 -6.40 -12.81 -17.26
N HIS A 133 -6.27 -13.06 -15.95
CA HIS A 133 -7.38 -13.46 -15.10
C HIS A 133 -8.33 -12.28 -14.77
N PHE A 134 -7.78 -11.10 -14.46
CA PHE A 134 -8.55 -9.92 -14.03
C PHE A 134 -8.77 -8.89 -15.13
N LYS A 135 -8.33 -9.15 -16.37
CA LYS A 135 -8.58 -8.34 -17.57
C LYS A 135 -8.16 -6.87 -17.41
N PHE A 136 -6.92 -6.60 -17.02
CA PHE A 136 -6.34 -5.27 -17.01
C PHE A 136 -5.09 -5.18 -17.90
N ARG A 137 -4.78 -3.98 -18.41
CA ARG A 137 -3.58 -3.71 -19.21
C ARG A 137 -2.57 -2.85 -18.47
N ARG A 138 -3.05 -1.96 -17.61
CA ARG A 138 -2.25 -1.03 -16.83
C ARG A 138 -2.41 -1.33 -15.34
N PHE A 139 -1.39 -1.06 -14.55
CA PHE A 139 -1.43 -1.23 -13.11
C PHE A 139 -0.45 -0.29 -12.42
N ASN A 140 -0.62 -0.10 -11.13
CA ASN A 140 0.31 0.60 -10.24
C ASN A 140 0.96 -0.41 -9.31
N LEU A 141 2.23 -0.23 -8.98
CA LEU A 141 2.98 -1.12 -8.09
C LEU A 141 3.42 -0.35 -6.84
N VAL A 142 2.92 -0.76 -5.69
CA VAL A 142 3.30 -0.22 -4.38
C VAL A 142 4.06 -1.29 -3.61
N SER A 143 5.22 -0.95 -3.09
CA SER A 143 6.05 -1.89 -2.35
C SER A 143 6.60 -1.32 -1.06
N TYR A 144 6.88 -2.18 -0.11
CA TYR A 144 7.44 -1.83 1.20
C TYR A 144 8.66 -2.68 1.54
N GLY A 145 9.67 -2.06 2.14
CA GLY A 145 10.87 -2.75 2.64
C GLY A 145 11.62 -3.49 1.53
N ASP A 146 11.96 -4.77 1.77
CA ASP A 146 12.64 -5.63 0.79
C ASP A 146 11.78 -5.93 -0.45
N GLY A 147 10.45 -5.82 -0.34
CA GLY A 147 9.56 -5.84 -1.49
C GLY A 147 9.93 -4.78 -2.51
N GLY A 148 10.41 -3.61 -2.06
CA GLY A 148 10.88 -2.52 -2.93
C GLY A 148 12.14 -2.88 -3.72
N LEU A 149 13.07 -3.66 -3.16
CA LEU A 149 14.23 -4.17 -3.91
C LEU A 149 13.80 -5.14 -5.00
N THR A 150 12.82 -5.99 -4.69
CA THR A 150 12.22 -6.91 -5.67
C THR A 150 11.51 -6.15 -6.79
N ALA A 151 10.69 -5.14 -6.44
CA ALA A 151 10.00 -4.29 -7.40
C ALA A 151 10.98 -3.51 -8.30
N THR A 152 12.09 -3.02 -7.74
CA THR A 152 13.15 -2.34 -8.50
C THR A 152 13.82 -3.30 -9.47
N THR A 153 14.21 -4.49 -9.01
CA THR A 153 14.80 -5.53 -9.88
C THR A 153 13.82 -5.96 -10.99
N TYR A 154 12.51 -5.99 -10.67
CA TYR A 154 11.47 -6.29 -11.65
C TYR A 154 11.40 -5.24 -12.76
N VAL A 155 11.38 -3.94 -12.44
CA VAL A 155 11.30 -2.88 -13.47
C VAL A 155 12.58 -2.74 -14.30
N GLU A 156 13.73 -3.20 -13.79
CA GLU A 156 14.97 -3.33 -14.56
C GLU A 156 14.93 -4.46 -15.62
N GLN A 157 14.05 -5.44 -15.44
CA GLN A 157 14.04 -6.69 -16.26
C GLN A 157 12.74 -6.85 -17.06
N THR A 158 11.77 -5.95 -16.89
CA THR A 158 10.46 -6.12 -17.51
C THR A 158 10.37 -5.44 -18.87
N THR A 159 9.46 -5.94 -19.71
CA THR A 159 9.10 -5.32 -21.00
C THR A 159 8.15 -4.14 -20.76
N ILE A 160 7.99 -3.29 -21.78
CA ILE A 160 7.11 -2.12 -21.74
C ILE A 160 5.67 -2.52 -21.34
N ALA A 161 5.16 -3.63 -21.88
CA ALA A 161 3.80 -4.11 -21.62
C ALA A 161 3.51 -4.47 -20.14
N LEU A 162 4.55 -4.84 -19.39
CA LEU A 162 4.45 -5.21 -17.96
C LEU A 162 5.07 -4.15 -17.04
N THR A 163 5.42 -2.97 -17.57
CA THR A 163 5.89 -1.86 -16.73
C THR A 163 4.70 -1.21 -16.02
N PRO A 164 4.74 -1.02 -14.69
CA PRO A 164 3.71 -0.29 -13.97
C PRO A 164 3.67 1.18 -14.44
N GLN A 165 2.50 1.83 -14.39
CA GLN A 165 2.40 3.26 -14.64
C GLN A 165 3.10 4.05 -13.54
N HIS A 166 2.83 3.68 -12.30
CA HIS A 166 3.41 4.28 -11.10
C HIS A 166 4.07 3.19 -10.26
N LEU A 167 5.30 3.48 -9.80
CA LEU A 167 6.04 2.67 -8.84
C LEU A 167 6.21 3.46 -7.55
N VAL A 168 5.64 2.96 -6.47
CA VAL A 168 5.77 3.53 -5.14
C VAL A 168 6.62 2.63 -4.27
N LEU A 169 7.68 3.20 -3.70
CA LEU A 169 8.71 2.48 -2.94
C LEU A 169 8.75 3.05 -1.52
N ILE A 170 8.21 2.30 -0.55
CA ILE A 170 8.07 2.73 0.84
C ILE A 170 9.18 2.08 1.66
N ALA A 171 10.00 2.89 2.34
CA ALA A 171 11.07 2.42 3.23
C ALA A 171 11.92 1.30 2.60
N THR A 172 12.34 1.46 1.34
CA THR A 172 13.14 0.46 0.62
C THR A 172 14.61 0.62 0.93
N PRO A 173 15.33 -0.42 1.41
CA PRO A 173 16.72 -0.30 1.83
C PRO A 173 17.70 -0.41 0.64
N PHE A 174 17.71 0.55 -0.29
CA PHE A 174 18.53 0.50 -1.51
C PHE A 174 20.04 0.35 -1.24
N ASN A 175 20.52 0.91 -0.13
CA ASN A 175 21.92 0.77 0.29
C ASN A 175 22.09 -0.15 1.51
N GLY A 176 21.11 -1.04 1.76
CA GLY A 176 21.11 -1.90 2.93
C GLY A 176 20.80 -1.17 4.22
N THR A 177 20.92 -1.86 5.35
CA THR A 177 20.59 -1.35 6.70
C THR A 177 21.80 -1.09 7.58
N GLY A 178 23.02 -1.33 7.08
CA GLY A 178 24.28 -1.25 7.82
C GLY A 178 24.71 0.17 8.19
N SER A 179 25.80 0.26 8.97
CA SER A 179 26.36 1.49 9.55
C SER A 179 26.91 2.48 8.51
N GLN A 180 27.18 2.02 7.28
CA GLN A 180 27.60 2.89 6.16
C GLN A 180 26.54 3.96 5.81
N ASN A 181 25.30 3.78 6.27
CA ASN A 181 24.21 4.72 6.05
C ASN A 181 24.03 5.65 7.23
N ARG A 182 23.78 6.93 6.94
CA ARG A 182 23.42 7.90 7.97
C ARG A 182 21.90 7.88 8.21
N ARG A 183 21.48 7.49 9.41
CA ARG A 183 20.10 7.22 9.75
C ARG A 183 19.14 8.40 9.55
N ARG A 184 19.62 9.65 9.70
CA ARG A 184 18.76 10.85 9.69
C ARG A 184 19.12 11.84 8.58
N LYS A 185 20.10 11.55 7.72
CA LYS A 185 20.52 12.46 6.66
C LYS A 185 19.76 12.19 5.37
N THR A 186 19.44 13.27 4.68
CA THR A 186 18.79 13.26 3.36
C THR A 186 19.78 13.40 2.21
N THR A 187 21.07 13.63 2.53
CA THR A 187 22.14 13.75 1.52
C THR A 187 22.34 12.42 0.78
N PRO A 188 22.70 12.45 -0.51
CA PRO A 188 23.02 11.26 -1.27
C PRO A 188 24.09 10.40 -0.59
N VAL A 189 24.07 9.11 -0.84
CA VAL A 189 25.11 8.18 -0.39
C VAL A 189 26.40 8.45 -1.16
N ALA A 190 27.47 8.81 -0.45
CA ALA A 190 28.78 9.02 -1.06
C ALA A 190 29.28 7.72 -1.73
N ALA A 191 29.99 7.81 -2.85
CA ALA A 191 30.46 6.66 -3.64
C ALA A 191 31.21 5.60 -2.82
N LYS A 192 32.05 6.03 -1.85
CA LYS A 192 32.78 5.15 -0.94
C LYS A 192 31.88 4.35 0.02
N ASN A 193 30.67 4.83 0.29
CA ASN A 193 29.69 4.21 1.21
C ASN A 193 28.60 3.43 0.46
N GLN A 194 28.64 3.36 -0.87
CA GLN A 194 27.68 2.59 -1.67
C GLN A 194 28.00 1.10 -1.57
N THR A 195 26.97 0.32 -1.22
CA THR A 195 27.06 -1.15 -1.26
C THR A 195 27.16 -1.66 -2.69
N ALA A 196 27.68 -2.88 -2.86
CA ALA A 196 27.71 -3.54 -4.17
C ALA A 196 26.30 -3.63 -4.80
N ALA A 197 25.27 -3.85 -3.97
CA ALA A 197 23.87 -3.87 -4.41
C ALA A 197 23.43 -2.53 -5.00
N LEU A 198 23.69 -1.41 -4.32
CA LEU A 198 23.35 -0.08 -4.83
C LEU A 198 24.13 0.25 -6.11
N LYS A 199 25.42 -0.04 -6.16
CA LYS A 199 26.24 0.14 -7.37
C LYS A 199 25.68 -0.62 -8.57
N LYS A 200 25.20 -1.86 -8.35
CA LYS A 200 24.55 -2.67 -9.39
C LYS A 200 23.26 -2.04 -9.90
N LEU A 201 22.41 -1.50 -9.01
CA LEU A 201 21.18 -0.78 -9.40
C LEU A 201 21.52 0.48 -10.22
N ILE A 202 22.54 1.26 -9.80
CA ILE A 202 22.99 2.44 -10.54
C ILE A 202 23.51 2.06 -11.93
N ALA A 203 24.28 0.99 -12.05
CA ALA A 203 24.81 0.53 -13.34
C ALA A 203 23.71 0.11 -14.31
N LYS A 204 22.63 -0.50 -13.80
CA LYS A 204 21.48 -0.97 -14.59
C LYS A 204 20.40 0.07 -14.85
N ARG A 205 20.55 1.32 -14.37
CA ARG A 205 19.50 2.34 -14.50
C ARG A 205 18.97 2.55 -15.92
N LYS A 206 19.81 2.38 -16.93
CA LYS A 206 19.45 2.55 -18.36
C LYS A 206 18.43 1.53 -18.86
N THR A 207 18.23 0.39 -18.17
CA THR A 207 17.24 -0.63 -18.55
C THR A 207 15.83 -0.27 -18.03
N ILE A 208 15.72 0.70 -17.12
CA ILE A 208 14.43 1.14 -16.58
C ILE A 208 13.70 1.95 -17.66
N ASN A 209 12.41 1.63 -17.86
CA ASN A 209 11.56 2.36 -18.81
C ASN A 209 11.48 3.85 -18.40
N PRO A 210 11.88 4.79 -19.27
CA PRO A 210 11.88 6.22 -18.94
C PRO A 210 10.46 6.79 -18.75
N LYS A 211 9.40 6.13 -19.23
CA LYS A 211 8.00 6.56 -19.02
C LYS A 211 7.48 6.22 -17.63
N LEU A 212 8.20 5.41 -16.85
CA LEU A 212 7.84 5.07 -15.48
C LEU A 212 7.77 6.33 -14.61
N GLN A 213 6.77 6.39 -13.73
CA GLN A 213 6.67 7.42 -12.70
C GLN A 213 7.00 6.81 -11.34
N VAL A 214 7.91 7.42 -10.59
CA VAL A 214 8.44 6.84 -9.35
C VAL A 214 8.24 7.78 -8.17
N LEU A 215 7.69 7.23 -7.08
CA LEU A 215 7.57 7.88 -5.79
C LEU A 215 8.35 7.08 -4.75
N ILE A 216 9.27 7.74 -4.04
CA ILE A 216 9.94 7.18 -2.88
C ILE A 216 9.35 7.81 -1.61
N ILE A 217 8.90 6.96 -0.69
CA ILE A 217 8.44 7.37 0.64
C ILE A 217 9.44 6.82 1.67
N ALA A 218 10.15 7.72 2.34
CA ALA A 218 11.13 7.37 3.36
C ALA A 218 10.67 7.81 4.74
N GLU A 219 11.06 7.05 5.76
CA GLU A 219 10.77 7.39 7.15
C GLU A 219 11.90 8.18 7.77
N LYS A 220 11.58 9.24 8.52
CA LYS A 220 12.47 9.91 9.46
C LYS A 220 11.94 9.75 10.87
N SER A 221 12.45 8.77 11.60
CA SER A 221 12.08 8.53 12.99
C SER A 221 12.84 9.42 13.95
N ALA A 222 12.16 9.88 15.00
CA ALA A 222 12.80 10.57 16.12
C ALA A 222 13.67 9.63 16.97
N LYS A 223 13.33 8.32 17.01
CA LYS A 223 14.08 7.30 17.75
C LYS A 223 15.24 6.75 16.94
N SER A 224 16.30 6.34 17.64
CA SER A 224 17.53 5.78 17.04
C SER A 224 17.34 4.39 16.40
N LYS A 225 16.26 3.69 16.72
CA LYS A 225 15.99 2.31 16.28
C LYS A 225 15.17 2.20 14.98
N GLN A 226 15.32 3.15 14.06
CA GLN A 226 14.74 3.05 12.74
C GLN A 226 15.30 1.82 12.02
N ALA A 227 14.44 0.90 11.57
CA ALA A 227 14.83 -0.34 10.91
C ALA A 227 15.60 -0.07 9.61
N ILE A 228 15.15 0.93 8.82
CA ILE A 228 15.77 1.30 7.54
C ILE A 228 16.31 2.73 7.64
N PRO A 229 17.64 2.93 7.49
CA PRO A 229 18.23 4.27 7.53
C PRO A 229 17.65 5.18 6.45
N LEU A 230 17.30 6.43 6.81
CA LEU A 230 16.72 7.41 5.89
C LEU A 230 17.57 7.57 4.61
N GLN A 231 18.89 7.66 4.77
CA GLN A 231 19.81 7.81 3.63
C GLN A 231 19.75 6.60 2.69
N SER A 232 19.60 5.38 3.23
CA SER A 232 19.45 4.17 2.44
C SER A 232 18.12 4.16 1.67
N ALA A 233 17.02 4.53 2.32
CA ALA A 233 15.71 4.60 1.66
C ALA A 233 15.68 5.66 0.54
N LEU A 234 16.39 6.78 0.71
CA LEU A 234 16.47 7.83 -0.31
C LEU A 234 17.51 7.56 -1.41
N ALA A 235 18.36 6.52 -1.27
CA ALA A 235 19.41 6.22 -2.24
C ALA A 235 18.90 5.89 -3.65
N GLY A 236 17.63 5.52 -3.77
CA GLY A 236 16.96 5.31 -5.06
C GLY A 236 16.98 6.53 -5.98
N GLN A 237 17.13 7.75 -5.43
CA GLN A 237 17.27 8.97 -6.24
C GLN A 237 18.45 8.90 -7.21
N SER A 238 19.53 8.18 -6.87
CA SER A 238 20.76 8.13 -7.67
C SER A 238 20.57 7.41 -9.02
N PHE A 239 19.55 6.59 -9.15
CA PHE A 239 19.28 5.87 -10.39
C PHE A 239 17.88 6.10 -10.97
N PHE A 240 16.86 6.41 -10.16
CA PHE A 240 15.55 6.75 -10.70
C PHE A 240 15.48 8.19 -11.25
N LYS A 241 15.92 9.19 -10.45
CA LYS A 241 15.79 10.60 -10.82
C LYS A 241 16.38 10.95 -12.20
N PRO A 242 17.55 10.45 -12.60
CA PRO A 242 18.13 10.72 -13.92
C PRO A 242 17.53 9.91 -15.06
N THR A 243 16.60 8.98 -14.78
CA THR A 243 16.14 7.98 -15.76
C THR A 243 14.66 8.12 -16.09
N VAL A 244 13.81 8.42 -15.10
CA VAL A 244 12.35 8.36 -15.26
C VAL A 244 11.73 9.73 -15.50
N LYS A 245 10.59 9.76 -16.22
CA LYS A 245 9.87 10.99 -16.57
C LYS A 245 9.41 11.80 -15.36
N ARG A 246 8.93 11.13 -14.31
CA ARG A 246 8.47 11.76 -13.06
C ARG A 246 9.09 11.06 -11.87
N TYR A 247 9.82 11.81 -11.08
CA TYR A 247 10.41 11.36 -9.82
C TYR A 247 9.97 12.25 -8.68
N GLN A 248 9.44 11.64 -7.62
CA GLN A 248 9.10 12.34 -6.38
C GLN A 248 9.64 11.57 -5.18
N GLN A 249 9.93 12.29 -4.10
CA GLN A 249 10.27 11.68 -2.83
C GLN A 249 9.61 12.43 -1.67
N HIS A 250 9.09 11.68 -0.72
CA HIS A 250 8.51 12.20 0.50
C HIS A 250 9.18 11.62 1.72
N VAL A 251 9.44 12.47 2.73
CA VAL A 251 9.95 12.03 4.03
C VAL A 251 8.83 12.17 5.05
N VAL A 252 8.35 11.03 5.53
CA VAL A 252 7.35 10.97 6.59
C VAL A 252 8.06 10.98 7.94
N ARG A 253 7.73 11.97 8.78
CA ARG A 253 8.24 12.04 10.14
C ARG A 253 7.35 11.23 11.06
N THR A 254 7.95 10.34 11.85
CA THR A 254 7.25 9.49 12.82
C THR A 254 7.80 9.75 14.21
N CYS A 255 6.90 9.94 15.19
CA CYS A 255 7.30 10.44 16.51
C CYS A 255 7.50 9.37 17.57
N ARG A 256 6.89 8.17 17.50
CA ARG A 256 6.71 7.37 18.70
C ARG A 256 6.80 5.85 18.65
N SER A 257 6.84 5.13 17.54
CA SER A 257 6.79 3.67 17.60
C SER A 257 7.82 2.96 16.71
N GLU A 258 8.13 1.71 17.06
CA GLU A 258 8.97 0.80 16.25
C GLU A 258 8.37 0.51 14.87
N SER A 259 7.06 0.74 14.72
CA SER A 259 6.27 0.55 13.49
C SER A 259 5.81 1.87 12.84
N GLY A 260 6.54 2.97 13.06
CA GLY A 260 6.13 4.33 12.74
C GLY A 260 5.45 4.52 11.38
N ILE A 261 6.14 4.16 10.30
CA ILE A 261 5.58 4.31 8.95
C ILE A 261 4.43 3.33 8.66
N LEU A 262 4.44 2.13 9.27
CA LEU A 262 3.39 1.13 9.09
C LEU A 262 2.03 1.61 9.61
N ASN A 263 2.04 2.48 10.62
CA ASN A 263 0.82 3.00 11.28
C ASN A 263 0.39 4.37 10.75
N SER A 264 1.00 4.86 9.68
CA SER A 264 0.75 6.21 9.17
C SER A 264 -0.29 6.22 8.05
N ARG A 265 -1.52 6.65 8.33
CA ARG A 265 -2.56 6.91 7.32
C ARG A 265 -2.14 7.94 6.26
N ARG A 266 -1.17 8.80 6.59
CA ARG A 266 -0.61 9.78 5.65
C ARG A 266 -0.02 9.14 4.40
N ILE A 267 0.43 7.87 4.49
CA ILE A 267 0.96 7.12 3.33
C ILE A 267 -0.10 6.99 2.24
N GLY A 268 -1.33 6.59 2.60
CA GLY A 268 -2.42 6.46 1.63
C GLY A 268 -2.67 7.77 0.89
N ASN A 269 -2.75 8.90 1.60
CA ASN A 269 -2.96 10.21 0.98
C ASN A 269 -1.82 10.58 0.01
N ILE A 270 -0.56 10.34 0.39
CA ILE A 270 0.60 10.62 -0.46
C ILE A 270 0.54 9.76 -1.73
N ILE A 271 0.20 8.48 -1.60
CA ILE A 271 0.09 7.56 -2.73
C ILE A 271 -1.05 7.99 -3.65
N GLN A 272 -2.25 8.26 -3.12
CA GLN A 272 -3.40 8.68 -3.92
C GLN A 272 -3.12 9.99 -4.66
N SER A 273 -2.48 10.97 -4.01
CA SER A 273 -2.08 12.24 -4.65
C SER A 273 -1.02 12.07 -5.74
N PHE A 274 -0.22 11.01 -5.71
CA PHE A 274 0.80 10.75 -6.72
C PHE A 274 0.24 10.04 -7.96
N ILE A 275 -0.73 9.14 -7.77
CA ILE A 275 -1.28 8.30 -8.86
C ILE A 275 -2.51 8.91 -9.56
N ASN A 276 -3.16 9.90 -8.96
CA ASN A 276 -4.24 10.68 -9.55
C ASN A 276 -3.69 11.94 -10.22
#